data_993af7b9a9ab6a17d6c8e39cee76390b
#
_entry.id   993af7b9a9ab6a17d6c8e39cee76390b
#
_cell.length_a   1.000
_cell.length_b   1.000
_cell.length_c   1.000
_cell.angle_alpha   90.00
_cell.angle_beta   90.00
_cell.angle_gamma   90.00
#
_symmetry.space_group_name_H-M   'P 1'
#
loop_
_entity.id
_entity.type
_entity.pdbx_description
1 polymer ?
#
loop_
_entity_poly.entity_id
_entity_poly.type
_entity_poly.pdbx_seq_one_letter_code
_entity_poly.pdbx_strand_id
1 'polypeptide(L)'
;SGSWLKILDDVLNQSNIYNDKSARLLPGQFQRTEILSYPEPSLREMIINSFMHLQLDAPSNIKIEFFPDRVDIGSPGTLFQATLDEVLNGRQSFRNPNLVYIFDQLGYIENYATGFSKTTLAYEPFEQKPKFIPMTNFFLVRLPNVNYYLFDSDDQTSNYMYNNNLTEQELKIVNYLK
;
A
#
# COMPACT_ATOMS: atom_id res chain seq x y z
N SER A 1 -2.94 23.77 -7.74
CA SER A 1 -1.61 23.18 -7.48
C SER A 1 -1.48 23.01 -5.97
N GLY A 2 -1.55 21.77 -5.50
CA GLY A 2 -1.41 21.45 -4.08
C GLY A 2 0.06 21.25 -3.70
N SER A 3 0.37 21.48 -2.41
CA SER A 3 1.64 21.05 -1.82
C SER A 3 1.72 19.52 -1.88
N TRP A 4 2.90 18.94 -2.07
CA TRP A 4 3.16 17.51 -1.98
C TRP A 4 2.61 16.87 -0.71
N LEU A 5 2.70 17.61 0.41
CA LEU A 5 2.17 17.18 1.70
C LEU A 5 0.65 17.03 1.68
N LYS A 6 -0.04 18.02 1.10
CA LYS A 6 -1.49 17.93 0.97
C LYS A 6 -1.91 16.76 0.09
N ILE A 7 -1.20 16.53 -1.01
CA ILE A 7 -1.48 15.39 -1.89
C ILE A 7 -1.26 14.07 -1.14
N LEU A 8 -0.18 13.95 -0.38
CA LEU A 8 0.07 12.76 0.43
C LEU A 8 -1.04 12.53 1.47
N ASP A 9 -1.45 13.58 2.21
CA ASP A 9 -2.54 13.49 3.17
C ASP A 9 -3.86 13.08 2.52
N ASP A 10 -4.20 13.69 1.39
CA ASP A 10 -5.41 13.37 0.64
C ASP A 10 -5.38 11.91 0.16
N VAL A 11 -4.25 11.41 -0.32
CA VAL A 11 -4.06 10.02 -0.76
C VAL A 11 -4.17 9.05 0.42
N LEU A 12 -3.53 9.34 1.56
CA LEU A 12 -3.63 8.52 2.76
C LEU A 12 -5.07 8.43 3.28
N ASN A 13 -5.76 9.57 3.33
CA ASN A 13 -7.16 9.62 3.77
C ASN A 13 -8.08 8.83 2.82
N GLN A 14 -7.92 9.00 1.51
CA GLN A 14 -8.68 8.24 0.52
C GLN A 14 -8.38 6.74 0.61
N SER A 15 -7.13 6.35 0.75
CA SER A 15 -6.73 4.95 0.88
C SER A 15 -7.33 4.29 2.12
N ASN A 16 -7.49 5.04 3.22
CA ASN A 16 -8.16 4.54 4.43
C ASN A 16 -9.67 4.28 4.21
N ILE A 17 -10.34 5.02 3.32
CA ILE A 17 -11.75 4.77 2.97
C ILE A 17 -11.90 3.41 2.28
N TYR A 18 -10.89 2.99 1.49
CA TYR A 18 -10.89 1.69 0.81
C TYR A 18 -10.28 0.55 1.65
N ASN A 19 -9.81 0.86 2.85
CA ASN A 19 -9.32 -0.15 3.79
C ASN A 19 -10.44 -0.63 4.71
N ASP A 20 -11.38 -1.37 4.14
CA ASP A 20 -12.58 -1.83 4.82
C ASP A 20 -12.25 -2.73 6.02
N LYS A 21 -13.09 -2.60 7.06
CA LYS A 21 -13.10 -3.50 8.21
C LYS A 21 -14.10 -4.62 8.01
N SER A 22 -13.65 -5.85 8.13
CA SER A 22 -14.52 -7.01 8.25
C SER A 22 -14.61 -7.45 9.71
N ALA A 23 -15.82 -7.55 10.23
CA ALA A 23 -16.06 -7.99 11.61
C ALA A 23 -16.68 -9.38 11.59
N ARG A 24 -15.95 -10.41 11.99
CA ARG A 24 -16.43 -11.80 12.01
C ARG A 24 -16.10 -12.53 13.33
N LEU A 25 -16.89 -13.56 13.61
CA LEU A 25 -16.60 -14.53 14.65
C LEU A 25 -15.65 -15.58 14.06
N LEU A 26 -14.42 -15.61 14.55
CA LEU A 26 -13.48 -16.67 14.19
C LEU A 26 -13.83 -17.96 14.95
N PRO A 27 -13.59 -19.16 14.38
CA PRO A 27 -13.85 -20.42 15.04
C PRO A 27 -13.18 -20.48 16.41
N GLY A 28 -13.95 -20.81 17.45
CA GLY A 28 -13.48 -20.90 18.84
C GLY A 28 -13.38 -19.57 19.60
N GLN A 29 -13.79 -18.45 18.99
CA GLN A 29 -13.85 -17.15 19.66
C GLN A 29 -15.30 -16.73 19.93
N PHE A 30 -15.55 -16.17 21.12
CA PHE A 30 -16.87 -15.63 21.52
C PHE A 30 -17.03 -14.15 21.14
N GLN A 31 -15.95 -13.48 20.75
CA GLN A 31 -15.95 -12.07 20.38
C GLN A 31 -15.65 -11.91 18.87
N ARG A 32 -16.30 -10.94 18.27
CA ARG A 32 -16.01 -10.55 16.88
C ARG A 32 -14.61 -9.95 16.81
N THR A 33 -13.83 -10.44 15.86
CA THR A 33 -12.54 -9.85 15.52
C THR A 33 -12.73 -8.94 14.30
N GLU A 34 -12.30 -7.68 14.42
CA GLU A 34 -12.25 -6.74 13.29
C GLU A 34 -10.91 -6.86 12.60
N ILE A 35 -10.93 -7.12 11.31
CA ILE A 35 -9.73 -7.24 10.46
C ILE A 35 -9.86 -6.23 9.34
N LEU A 36 -8.85 -5.38 9.17
CA LEU A 36 -8.73 -4.48 8.03
C LEU A 36 -8.35 -5.27 6.77
N SER A 37 -8.84 -4.84 5.61
CA SER A 37 -8.48 -5.42 4.32
C SER A 37 -6.98 -5.38 4.07
N TYR A 38 -6.31 -4.33 4.53
CA TYR A 38 -4.86 -4.18 4.49
C TYR A 38 -4.38 -3.78 5.89
N PRO A 39 -3.37 -4.43 6.47
CA PRO A 39 -2.77 -3.96 7.72
C PRO A 39 -2.37 -2.49 7.59
N GLU A 40 -2.93 -1.64 8.47
CA GLU A 40 -2.78 -0.18 8.39
C GLU A 40 -1.31 0.28 8.28
N PRO A 41 -0.38 -0.25 9.10
CA PRO A 41 1.03 0.14 8.99
C PRO A 41 1.61 -0.16 7.60
N SER A 42 1.18 -1.26 6.95
CA SER A 42 1.68 -1.66 5.63
C SER A 42 1.16 -0.76 4.53
N LEU A 43 -0.15 -0.48 4.52
CA LEU A 43 -0.76 0.38 3.51
C LEU A 43 -0.16 1.78 3.57
N ARG A 44 -0.13 2.38 4.76
CA ARG A 44 0.43 3.70 5.02
C ARG A 44 1.91 3.78 4.60
N GLU A 45 2.72 2.84 5.05
CA GLU A 45 4.16 2.82 4.80
C GLU A 45 4.47 2.71 3.30
N MET A 46 3.77 1.82 2.57
CA MET A 46 4.02 1.64 1.14
C MET A 46 3.56 2.83 0.31
N ILE A 47 2.51 3.52 0.72
CA ILE A 47 2.11 4.79 0.09
C ILE A 47 3.18 5.86 0.31
N ILE A 48 3.63 6.09 1.53
CA ILE A 48 4.69 7.07 1.83
C ILE A 48 5.96 6.75 1.06
N ASN A 49 6.38 5.47 1.02
CA ASN A 49 7.54 5.01 0.27
C ASN A 49 7.42 5.32 -1.22
N SER A 50 6.23 5.19 -1.81
CA SER A 50 6.02 5.52 -3.22
C SER A 50 6.30 6.99 -3.56
N PHE A 51 6.04 7.91 -2.62
CA PHE A 51 6.38 9.32 -2.73
C PHE A 51 7.87 9.59 -2.52
N MET A 52 8.49 8.97 -1.51
CA MET A 52 9.90 9.20 -1.17
C MET A 52 10.85 8.71 -2.25
N HIS A 53 10.51 7.60 -2.91
CA HIS A 53 11.34 6.97 -3.92
C HIS A 53 10.97 7.33 -5.36
N LEU A 54 9.98 8.21 -5.54
CA LEU A 54 9.55 8.69 -6.84
C LEU A 54 10.73 9.25 -7.64
N GLN A 55 10.86 8.82 -8.87
CA GLN A 55 11.75 9.45 -9.84
C GLN A 55 11.05 10.68 -10.43
N LEU A 56 11.44 11.88 -9.95
CA LEU A 56 10.75 13.13 -10.22
C LEU A 56 10.79 13.57 -11.69
N ASP A 57 11.78 13.13 -12.44
CA ASP A 57 11.97 13.41 -13.88
C ASP A 57 11.38 12.34 -14.80
N ALA A 58 10.76 11.30 -14.22
CA ALA A 58 10.10 10.28 -15.02
C ALA A 58 8.78 10.80 -15.61
N PRO A 59 8.45 10.44 -16.87
CA PRO A 59 7.21 10.87 -17.53
C PRO A 59 6.01 9.99 -17.11
N SER A 60 5.92 9.64 -15.84
CA SER A 60 4.83 8.82 -15.32
C SER A 60 4.51 9.16 -13.86
N ASN A 61 3.36 8.72 -13.38
CA ASN A 61 2.83 9.09 -12.08
C ASN A 61 2.86 7.92 -11.09
N ILE A 62 2.77 8.22 -9.78
CA ILE A 62 2.41 7.24 -8.78
C ILE A 62 1.01 6.71 -9.11
N LYS A 63 0.82 5.40 -9.01
CA LYS A 63 -0.46 4.72 -9.19
C LYS A 63 -0.80 3.94 -7.93
N ILE A 64 -2.03 4.11 -7.45
CA ILE A 64 -2.59 3.30 -6.36
C ILE A 64 -3.91 2.75 -6.88
N GLU A 65 -3.98 1.45 -7.07
CA GLU A 65 -5.12 0.77 -7.68
C GLU A 65 -5.64 -0.30 -6.72
N PHE A 66 -6.88 -0.11 -6.25
CA PHE A 66 -7.56 -1.09 -5.42
C PHE A 66 -8.33 -2.08 -6.29
N PHE A 67 -8.06 -3.37 -6.05
CA PHE A 67 -8.76 -4.50 -6.64
C PHE A 67 -9.48 -5.28 -5.54
N PRO A 68 -10.43 -6.15 -5.85
CA PRO A 68 -11.10 -6.96 -4.83
C PRO A 68 -10.13 -7.77 -3.98
N ASP A 69 -9.09 -8.35 -4.59
CA ASP A 69 -8.11 -9.25 -3.96
C ASP A 69 -6.83 -8.57 -3.48
N ARG A 70 -6.60 -7.31 -3.85
CA ARG A 70 -5.32 -6.63 -3.55
C ARG A 70 -5.36 -5.13 -3.76
N VAL A 71 -4.32 -4.42 -3.29
CA VAL A 71 -3.96 -3.09 -3.75
C VAL A 71 -2.58 -3.13 -4.41
N ASP A 72 -2.47 -2.49 -5.56
CA ASP A 72 -1.22 -2.28 -6.28
C ASP A 72 -0.78 -0.82 -6.10
N ILE A 73 0.41 -0.62 -5.53
CA ILE A 73 1.02 0.70 -5.28
C ILE A 73 2.29 0.75 -6.13
N GLY A 74 2.26 1.59 -7.15
CA GLY A 74 3.36 1.71 -8.09
C GLY A 74 3.94 3.12 -8.13
N SER A 75 5.25 3.23 -8.21
CA SER A 75 5.94 4.51 -8.38
C SER A 75 6.96 4.46 -9.52
N PRO A 76 7.10 5.58 -10.26
CA PRO A 76 8.15 5.74 -11.25
C PRO A 76 9.55 5.63 -10.64
N GLY A 77 10.43 4.95 -11.34
CA GLY A 77 11.78 4.61 -10.90
C GLY A 77 11.84 3.21 -10.29
N THR A 78 12.97 2.56 -10.45
CA THR A 78 13.27 1.28 -9.79
C THR A 78 14.05 1.50 -8.50
N LEU A 79 14.56 0.45 -7.89
CA LEU A 79 15.44 0.55 -6.72
C LEU A 79 16.66 1.45 -7.04
N PHE A 80 16.99 2.34 -6.11
CA PHE A 80 18.08 3.30 -6.29
C PHE A 80 19.36 2.75 -5.65
N GLN A 81 20.36 2.43 -6.47
CA GLN A 81 21.70 1.96 -6.03
C GLN A 81 21.65 0.77 -5.03
N ALA A 82 20.62 -0.05 -5.12
CA ALA A 82 20.46 -1.23 -4.26
C ALA A 82 19.71 -2.33 -5.01
N THR A 83 19.93 -3.57 -4.61
CA THR A 83 19.13 -4.72 -5.03
C THR A 83 17.93 -4.90 -4.09
N LEU A 84 16.93 -5.67 -4.53
CA LEU A 84 15.77 -5.97 -3.69
C LEU A 84 16.18 -6.70 -2.40
N ASP A 85 17.09 -7.67 -2.50
CA ASP A 85 17.58 -8.42 -1.34
C ASP A 85 18.26 -7.51 -0.32
N GLU A 86 19.09 -6.57 -0.77
CA GLU A 86 19.73 -5.60 0.12
C GLU A 86 18.71 -4.73 0.85
N VAL A 87 17.68 -4.25 0.14
CA VAL A 87 16.62 -3.40 0.73
C VAL A 87 15.78 -4.21 1.71
N LEU A 88 15.41 -5.43 1.38
CA LEU A 88 14.68 -6.33 2.28
C LEU A 88 15.50 -6.69 3.54
N ASN A 89 16.82 -6.71 3.44
CA ASN A 89 17.75 -6.89 4.55
C ASN A 89 18.12 -5.57 5.28
N GLY A 90 17.39 -4.48 5.03
CA GLY A 90 17.51 -3.24 5.78
C GLY A 90 18.52 -2.22 5.22
N ARG A 91 19.04 -2.43 3.99
CA ARG A 91 19.88 -1.40 3.34
C ARG A 91 19.04 -0.17 3.04
N GLN A 92 19.51 0.97 3.52
CA GLN A 92 18.94 2.27 3.20
C GLN A 92 19.40 2.72 1.80
N SER A 93 18.45 3.18 1.00
CA SER A 93 18.72 3.70 -0.32
C SER A 93 17.67 4.76 -0.65
N PHE A 94 18.06 6.02 -0.63
CA PHE A 94 17.15 7.15 -0.85
C PHE A 94 17.45 7.85 -2.18
N ARG A 95 16.47 7.89 -3.07
CA ARG A 95 16.55 8.68 -4.31
C ARG A 95 16.42 10.18 -4.00
N ASN A 96 15.55 10.54 -3.05
CA ASN A 96 15.22 11.91 -2.70
C ASN A 96 15.51 12.20 -1.22
N PRO A 97 16.78 12.31 -0.79
CA PRO A 97 17.12 12.45 0.63
C PRO A 97 16.51 13.71 1.29
N ASN A 98 16.37 14.80 0.55
CA ASN A 98 15.73 16.02 1.07
C ASN A 98 14.23 15.80 1.36
N LEU A 99 13.54 15.04 0.51
CA LEU A 99 12.13 14.72 0.71
C LEU A 99 11.95 13.78 1.91
N VAL A 100 12.84 12.80 2.05
CA VAL A 100 12.90 11.90 3.20
C VAL A 100 13.08 12.70 4.50
N TYR A 101 14.03 13.65 4.51
CA TYR A 101 14.24 14.53 5.67
C TYR A 101 12.99 15.34 6.03
N ILE A 102 12.30 15.92 5.05
CA ILE A 102 11.07 16.68 5.28
C ILE A 102 9.97 15.77 5.87
N PHE A 103 9.78 14.58 5.32
CA PHE A 103 8.77 13.64 5.83
C PHE A 103 9.09 13.14 7.24
N ASP A 104 10.36 12.97 7.58
CA ASP A 104 10.81 12.65 8.93
C ASP A 104 10.47 13.80 9.91
N GLN A 105 10.86 15.03 9.58
CA GLN A 105 10.59 16.20 10.43
C GLN A 105 9.09 16.47 10.66
N LEU A 106 8.25 16.03 9.74
CA LEU A 106 6.79 16.14 9.82
C LEU A 106 6.13 14.91 10.47
N GLY A 107 6.92 13.93 10.89
CA GLY A 107 6.41 12.73 11.57
C GLY A 107 5.72 11.71 10.66
N TYR A 108 5.92 11.78 9.35
CA TYR A 108 5.43 10.75 8.42
C TYR A 108 6.25 9.47 8.50
N ILE A 109 7.52 9.56 8.86
CA ILE A 109 8.47 8.45 8.97
C ILE A 109 8.84 8.27 10.44
N GLU A 110 8.73 7.06 10.94
CA GLU A 110 9.10 6.74 12.32
C GLU A 110 10.54 6.18 12.43
N ASN A 111 10.94 5.37 11.46
CA ASN A 111 12.27 4.76 11.41
C ASN A 111 12.68 4.51 9.97
N TYR A 112 13.91 4.88 9.63
CA TYR A 112 14.47 4.63 8.31
C TYR A 112 14.70 3.15 8.04
N ALA A 113 14.52 2.73 6.79
CA ALA A 113 14.80 1.37 6.28
C ALA A 113 14.00 0.21 6.90
N THR A 114 12.93 0.48 7.64
CA THR A 114 12.11 -0.58 8.25
C THR A 114 10.81 -0.87 7.50
N GLY A 115 10.47 -0.08 6.48
CA GLY A 115 9.17 -0.13 5.81
C GLY A 115 8.83 -1.48 5.19
N PHE A 116 9.76 -2.07 4.46
CA PHE A 116 9.56 -3.41 3.88
C PHE A 116 9.45 -4.49 4.97
N SER A 117 10.34 -4.44 5.97
CA SER A 117 10.32 -5.40 7.08
C SER A 117 9.05 -5.26 7.92
N LYS A 118 8.62 -4.05 8.24
CA LYS A 118 7.34 -3.79 8.94
C LYS A 118 6.16 -4.32 8.13
N THR A 119 6.15 -4.08 6.82
CA THR A 119 5.11 -4.57 5.92
C THR A 119 5.08 -6.10 5.90
N THR A 120 6.23 -6.75 5.74
CA THR A 120 6.33 -8.20 5.75
C THR A 120 5.86 -8.79 7.09
N LEU A 121 6.30 -8.19 8.21
CA LEU A 121 5.91 -8.62 9.56
C LEU A 121 4.40 -8.48 9.79
N ALA A 122 3.80 -7.38 9.35
CA ALA A 122 2.36 -7.15 9.50
C ALA A 122 1.51 -8.18 8.73
N TYR A 123 2.07 -8.79 7.68
CA TYR A 123 1.43 -9.88 6.94
C TYR A 123 1.83 -11.28 7.43
N GLU A 124 2.68 -11.40 8.45
CA GLU A 124 3.12 -12.71 8.96
C GLU A 124 1.96 -13.64 9.35
N PRO A 125 0.87 -13.16 10.00
CA PRO A 125 -0.25 -14.01 10.38
C PRO A 125 -1.09 -14.53 9.20
N PHE A 126 -0.95 -13.93 8.00
CA PHE A 126 -1.78 -14.24 6.85
C PHE A 126 -1.03 -15.15 5.85
N GLU A 127 -1.77 -16.01 5.14
CA GLU A 127 -1.20 -16.91 4.13
C GLU A 127 -0.61 -16.10 2.96
N GLN A 128 -1.36 -15.12 2.47
CA GLN A 128 -0.93 -14.28 1.35
C GLN A 128 0.07 -13.23 1.83
N LYS A 129 1.19 -13.09 1.11
CA LYS A 129 2.30 -12.20 1.46
C LYS A 129 2.41 -11.04 0.48
N PRO A 130 2.91 -9.88 0.92
CA PRO A 130 3.24 -8.76 0.04
C PRO A 130 4.23 -9.18 -1.04
N LYS A 131 4.11 -8.57 -2.22
CA LYS A 131 5.07 -8.74 -3.32
C LYS A 131 5.70 -7.39 -3.66
N PHE A 132 7.01 -7.38 -3.72
CA PHE A 132 7.82 -6.23 -4.10
C PHE A 132 8.44 -6.53 -5.46
N ILE A 133 8.05 -5.77 -6.48
CA ILE A 133 8.32 -6.10 -7.89
C ILE A 133 9.09 -4.95 -8.53
N PRO A 134 10.43 -5.00 -8.54
CA PRO A 134 11.23 -4.04 -9.28
C PRO A 134 11.12 -4.31 -10.78
N MET A 135 10.83 -3.27 -11.54
CA MET A 135 10.83 -3.24 -13.01
C MET A 135 11.89 -2.26 -13.50
N THR A 136 12.14 -2.21 -14.79
CA THR A 136 13.20 -1.36 -15.37
C THR A 136 13.07 0.11 -14.97
N ASN A 137 11.86 0.70 -15.04
CA ASN A 137 11.60 2.10 -14.76
C ASN A 137 10.44 2.33 -13.80
N PHE A 138 10.07 1.29 -13.05
CA PHE A 138 8.92 1.33 -12.18
C PHE A 138 9.12 0.35 -11.01
N PHE A 139 8.61 0.69 -9.85
CA PHE A 139 8.58 -0.22 -8.70
C PHE A 139 7.14 -0.43 -8.28
N LEU A 140 6.72 -1.68 -8.23
CA LEU A 140 5.37 -2.06 -7.84
C LEU A 140 5.38 -2.82 -6.51
N VAL A 141 4.58 -2.35 -5.57
CA VAL A 141 4.23 -3.07 -4.34
C VAL A 141 2.81 -3.60 -4.49
N ARG A 142 2.62 -4.87 -4.24
CA ARG A 142 1.32 -5.52 -4.20
C ARG A 142 1.03 -6.00 -2.79
N LEU A 143 -0.02 -5.46 -2.19
CA LEU A 143 -0.50 -5.88 -0.87
C LEU A 143 -1.79 -6.69 -1.05
N PRO A 144 -1.84 -7.95 -0.60
CA PRO A 144 -3.05 -8.76 -0.63
C PRO A 144 -4.15 -8.16 0.26
N ASN A 145 -5.40 -8.22 -0.19
CA ASN A 145 -6.56 -7.97 0.64
C ASN A 145 -6.80 -9.19 1.54
N VAL A 146 -6.46 -9.08 2.82
CA VAL A 146 -6.55 -10.22 3.75
C VAL A 146 -8.00 -10.67 3.96
N ASN A 147 -8.97 -9.75 3.89
CA ASN A 147 -10.38 -10.09 4.02
C ASN A 147 -10.88 -10.93 2.83
N TYR A 148 -10.42 -10.63 1.63
CA TYR A 148 -10.74 -11.40 0.43
C TYR A 148 -10.32 -12.87 0.59
N TYR A 149 -9.08 -13.11 1.00
CA TYR A 149 -8.53 -14.45 1.12
C TYR A 149 -9.02 -15.23 2.37
N LEU A 150 -9.37 -14.52 3.44
CA LEU A 150 -9.92 -15.17 4.63
C LEU A 150 -11.38 -15.58 4.46
N PHE A 151 -12.14 -14.88 3.63
CA PHE A 151 -13.60 -14.98 3.63
C PHE A 151 -14.22 -15.33 2.30
N ASP A 152 -13.55 -15.13 1.18
CA ASP A 152 -14.07 -15.48 -0.15
C ASP A 152 -13.68 -16.88 -0.64
N SER A 153 -12.77 -17.56 0.05
CA SER A 153 -12.37 -18.92 -0.32
C SER A 153 -13.44 -19.99 -0.03
N ASP A 154 -14.41 -19.71 0.85
CA ASP A 154 -15.39 -20.69 1.31
C ASP A 154 -16.86 -20.34 1.03
N ASP A 155 -17.18 -19.19 0.45
CA ASP A 155 -18.58 -18.79 0.30
C ASP A 155 -18.89 -18.27 -1.10
N GLN A 156 -19.78 -18.97 -1.82
CA GLN A 156 -20.37 -18.50 -3.10
C GLN A 156 -21.26 -17.24 -2.93
N THR A 157 -21.11 -16.51 -1.84
CA THR A 157 -21.78 -15.24 -1.55
C THR A 157 -21.01 -14.00 -2.03
N SER A 158 -19.94 -14.18 -2.79
CA SER A 158 -19.19 -13.07 -3.44
C SER A 158 -20.04 -12.23 -4.43
N ASN A 159 -21.25 -12.67 -4.75
CA ASN A 159 -22.20 -11.89 -5.55
C ASN A 159 -22.77 -10.64 -4.84
N TYR A 160 -22.55 -10.44 -3.53
CA TYR A 160 -23.09 -9.30 -2.82
C TYR A 160 -22.24 -8.02 -2.91
N MET A 161 -20.94 -8.13 -3.16
CA MET A 161 -20.06 -6.96 -3.31
C MET A 161 -20.06 -6.38 -4.72
N TYR A 162 -20.34 -7.20 -5.74
CA TYR A 162 -20.45 -6.74 -7.14
C TYR A 162 -21.75 -6.00 -7.46
N ASN A 163 -22.78 -6.09 -6.62
CA ASN A 163 -24.09 -5.48 -6.88
C ASN A 163 -24.26 -4.07 -6.31
N ASN A 164 -23.31 -3.51 -5.62
CA ASN A 164 -23.30 -2.10 -5.24
C ASN A 164 -22.41 -1.31 -6.19
N ASN A 165 -22.89 -1.10 -7.42
CA ASN A 165 -22.58 -0.02 -8.39
C ASN A 165 -21.38 0.90 -8.04
N LEU A 166 -20.22 0.34 -7.80
CA LEU A 166 -18.96 1.09 -7.89
C LEU A 166 -18.61 1.10 -9.38
N THR A 167 -18.80 2.25 -10.02
CA THR A 167 -18.40 2.46 -11.41
C THR A 167 -16.89 2.31 -11.54
N GLU A 168 -16.40 1.87 -12.70
CA GLU A 168 -14.95 1.81 -13.00
C GLU A 168 -14.21 3.13 -12.75
N GLN A 169 -14.92 4.23 -12.62
CA GLN A 169 -14.37 5.56 -12.32
C GLN A 169 -14.04 5.75 -10.83
N GLU A 170 -14.70 5.03 -9.93
CA GLU A 170 -14.42 5.08 -8.49
C GLU A 170 -13.26 4.18 -8.06
N LEU A 171 -12.87 3.22 -8.91
CA LEU A 171 -11.70 2.35 -8.70
C LEU A 171 -10.36 3.00 -9.11
N LYS A 172 -10.40 4.14 -9.76
CA LYS A 172 -9.20 4.88 -10.19
C LYS A 172 -8.92 6.03 -9.25
N ILE A 173 -8.41 5.71 -8.07
CA ILE A 173 -7.78 6.75 -7.27
C ILE A 173 -6.47 7.11 -7.93
N VAL A 174 -6.55 8.28 -8.50
CA VAL A 174 -5.52 9.30 -8.65
C VAL A 174 -4.55 9.15 -9.80
N ASN A 175 -5.00 9.67 -10.94
CA ASN A 175 -4.13 10.48 -11.78
C ASN A 175 -3.98 11.89 -11.14
N TYR A 176 -3.31 11.98 -10.02
CA TYR A 176 -2.94 13.25 -9.42
C TYR A 176 -1.46 13.47 -9.60
N LEU A 177 -1.04 13.92 -10.75
CA LEU A 177 0.18 14.70 -10.95
C LEU A 177 0.28 15.02 -12.46
N LYS A 178 -0.50 15.99 -12.89
CA LYS A 178 -0.13 16.85 -14.03
C LYS A 178 0.36 18.17 -13.51
#